data_8a591de488af4e9b4709102c3f6f76d6
#
_entry.id   8a591de488af4e9b4709102c3f6f76d6
#
_cell.length_a   1.000
_cell.length_b   1.000
_cell.length_c   1.000
_cell.angle_alpha   90.00
_cell.angle_beta   90.00
_cell.angle_gamma   90.00
#
_symmetry.space_group_name_H-M   'P 1'
#
loop_
_entity.id
_entity.type
_entity.pdbx_description
1 polymer ?
#
loop_
_entity_poly.entity_id
_entity_poly.type
_entity_poly.pdbx_seq_one_letter_code
_entity_poly.pdbx_strand_id
1 'polypeptide(L)'
;NKTTSADSKEREKFDTIYSILNSDWYYSNKVKNLDSKLMEQAITGMTTLDKDIHTNYFNLEQAKAFSSSLEGSNVGLGISFYLNENKNFVVSNVYINSTADKKGLKPNDEIISLDDLKCGENDSDTIIKYIKAHEGKSVKTKYLRDGKEYTTNLIPGTFDSTVVCNIYEGYGEIILSSFSENSGKDFSKALTRLQDAGIKKLVLDLRNN
;
A
#
# COMPACT_ATOMS: atom_id res chain seq x y z
N ASN A 1 -8.77 -35.99 26.08
CA ASN A 1 -7.56 -35.79 25.29
C ASN A 1 -6.37 -36.18 26.17
N LYS A 2 -5.77 -37.36 25.92
CA LYS A 2 -4.52 -37.75 26.57
C LYS A 2 -3.38 -37.02 25.90
N THR A 3 -2.77 -36.05 26.59
CA THR A 3 -1.46 -35.50 26.22
C THR A 3 -0.48 -36.68 26.24
N THR A 4 0.17 -36.99 25.12
CA THR A 4 1.14 -38.07 25.04
C THR A 4 2.44 -37.64 25.73
N SER A 5 3.22 -38.57 26.25
CA SER A 5 4.51 -38.28 26.90
C SER A 5 5.52 -37.58 25.95
N ALA A 6 5.32 -37.72 24.65
CA ALA A 6 6.08 -37.01 23.61
C ALA A 6 5.76 -35.51 23.59
N ASP A 7 4.47 -35.13 23.71
CA ASP A 7 4.03 -33.74 23.72
C ASP A 7 4.59 -32.95 24.92
N SER A 8 4.76 -33.63 26.08
CA SER A 8 5.33 -32.99 27.26
C SER A 8 6.83 -32.70 27.10
N LYS A 9 7.59 -33.58 26.43
CA LYS A 9 9.03 -33.41 26.20
C LYS A 9 9.33 -32.29 25.19
N GLU A 10 8.56 -32.18 24.13
CA GLU A 10 8.75 -31.11 23.14
C GLU A 10 8.38 -29.74 23.74
N ARG A 11 7.37 -29.71 24.60
CA ARG A 11 7.01 -28.49 25.34
C ARG A 11 8.08 -28.08 26.35
N GLU A 12 8.61 -29.02 27.12
CA GLU A 12 9.73 -28.78 28.04
C GLU A 12 10.98 -28.26 27.30
N LYS A 13 11.27 -28.80 26.13
CA LYS A 13 12.35 -28.31 25.24
C LYS A 13 12.10 -26.87 24.80
N PHE A 14 10.89 -26.55 24.36
CA PHE A 14 10.51 -25.20 23.98
C PHE A 14 10.71 -24.22 25.15
N ASP A 15 10.17 -24.55 26.33
CA ASP A 15 10.25 -23.71 27.52
C ASP A 15 11.70 -23.50 27.97
N THR A 16 12.56 -24.53 27.85
CA THR A 16 13.99 -24.46 28.16
C THR A 16 14.71 -23.52 27.19
N ILE A 17 14.50 -23.65 25.89
CA ILE A 17 15.11 -22.78 24.86
C ILE A 17 14.65 -21.34 25.04
N TYR A 18 13.36 -21.15 25.29
CA TYR A 18 12.77 -19.83 25.52
C TYR A 18 13.40 -19.14 26.73
N SER A 19 13.54 -19.89 27.85
CA SER A 19 14.18 -19.37 29.08
C SER A 19 15.63 -18.98 28.83
N ILE A 20 16.43 -19.83 28.16
CA ILE A 20 17.84 -19.54 27.84
C ILE A 20 17.95 -18.27 26.98
N LEU A 21 17.14 -18.13 25.95
CA LEU A 21 17.18 -16.96 25.07
C LEU A 21 16.74 -15.68 25.79
N ASN A 22 15.79 -15.78 26.71
CA ASN A 22 15.25 -14.61 27.40
C ASN A 22 16.14 -14.14 28.56
N SER A 23 16.92 -15.04 29.19
CA SER A 23 17.74 -14.73 30.38
C SER A 23 19.24 -14.82 30.14
N ASP A 24 19.71 -15.90 29.50
CA ASP A 24 21.16 -16.23 29.47
C ASP A 24 21.84 -15.85 28.15
N TRP A 25 21.08 -15.54 27.13
CA TRP A 25 21.61 -15.12 25.83
C TRP A 25 22.34 -13.77 25.93
N TYR A 26 23.55 -13.70 25.35
CA TYR A 26 24.40 -12.49 25.40
C TYR A 26 23.69 -11.19 24.98
N TYR A 27 22.71 -11.27 24.12
CA TYR A 27 21.94 -10.11 23.64
C TYR A 27 20.60 -9.91 24.38
N SER A 28 20.26 -10.74 25.38
CA SER A 28 18.97 -10.67 26.08
C SER A 28 18.66 -9.25 26.60
N ASN A 29 19.63 -8.57 27.16
CA ASN A 29 19.49 -7.19 27.69
C ASN A 29 19.65 -6.08 26.63
N LYS A 30 19.99 -6.44 25.38
CA LYS A 30 20.23 -5.49 24.28
C LYS A 30 19.05 -5.37 23.32
N VAL A 31 18.15 -6.33 23.35
CA VAL A 31 16.95 -6.37 22.49
C VAL A 31 15.74 -5.90 23.28
N LYS A 32 15.17 -4.77 22.86
CA LYS A 32 13.91 -4.28 23.47
C LYS A 32 12.76 -5.26 23.19
N ASN A 33 11.94 -5.52 24.20
CA ASN A 33 10.76 -6.41 24.12
C ASN A 33 11.12 -7.82 23.60
N LEU A 34 12.25 -8.36 24.07
CA LEU A 34 12.75 -9.66 23.62
C LEU A 34 11.72 -10.76 23.84
N ASP A 35 11.07 -10.81 24.99
CA ASP A 35 10.01 -11.76 25.33
C ASP A 35 8.92 -11.82 24.25
N SER A 36 8.34 -10.67 23.90
CA SER A 36 7.31 -10.57 22.85
C SER A 36 7.84 -11.00 21.48
N LYS A 37 9.08 -10.63 21.15
CA LYS A 37 9.69 -10.99 19.86
C LYS A 37 9.94 -12.50 19.73
N LEU A 38 10.42 -13.14 20.79
CA LEU A 38 10.62 -14.59 20.80
C LEU A 38 9.29 -15.32 20.65
N MET A 39 8.24 -14.84 21.33
CA MET A 39 6.93 -15.42 21.21
C MET A 39 6.33 -15.21 19.81
N GLU A 40 6.44 -14.03 19.22
CA GLU A 40 5.99 -13.78 17.83
C GLU A 40 6.71 -14.67 16.81
N GLN A 41 8.04 -14.85 16.97
CA GLN A 41 8.81 -15.75 16.12
C GLN A 41 8.38 -17.21 16.26
N ALA A 42 8.11 -17.66 17.48
CA ALA A 42 7.59 -19.00 17.73
C ALA A 42 6.23 -19.22 17.07
N ILE A 43 5.30 -18.30 17.23
CA ILE A 43 3.96 -18.36 16.61
C ILE A 43 4.08 -18.34 15.08
N THR A 44 4.93 -17.48 14.53
CA THR A 44 5.21 -17.43 13.08
C THR A 44 5.74 -18.76 12.59
N GLY A 45 6.70 -19.35 13.31
CA GLY A 45 7.25 -20.68 12.95
C GLY A 45 6.19 -21.79 12.98
N MET A 46 5.24 -21.75 13.93
CA MET A 46 4.15 -22.73 14.00
C MET A 46 3.16 -22.63 12.82
N THR A 47 3.03 -21.47 12.23
CA THR A 47 2.12 -21.23 11.09
C THR A 47 2.81 -21.36 9.73
N THR A 48 4.15 -21.52 9.70
CA THR A 48 4.93 -21.70 8.48
C THR A 48 5.17 -23.19 8.22
N LEU A 49 4.24 -23.84 7.53
CA LEU A 49 4.33 -25.26 7.17
C LEU A 49 4.60 -25.41 5.67
N ASP A 50 5.47 -26.34 5.30
CA ASP A 50 6.05 -26.51 3.95
C ASP A 50 5.04 -26.61 2.78
N LYS A 51 3.79 -26.92 3.05
CA LYS A 51 2.77 -27.10 2.00
C LYS A 51 1.57 -26.17 2.13
N ASP A 52 1.53 -25.36 3.18
CA ASP A 52 0.41 -24.44 3.44
C ASP A 52 0.89 -23.01 3.28
N ILE A 53 0.66 -22.45 2.10
CA ILE A 53 0.97 -21.03 1.78
C ILE A 53 -0.12 -20.06 2.25
N HIS A 54 -1.24 -20.57 2.78
CA HIS A 54 -2.41 -19.77 3.12
C HIS A 54 -2.53 -19.48 4.62
N THR A 55 -1.92 -20.32 5.47
CA THR A 55 -1.91 -20.10 6.91
C THR A 55 -0.76 -19.18 7.30
N ASN A 56 -1.07 -17.99 7.77
CA ASN A 56 -0.09 -17.02 8.21
C ASN A 56 -0.49 -16.40 9.55
N TYR A 57 0.48 -16.15 10.41
CA TYR A 57 0.29 -15.34 11.60
C TYR A 57 0.58 -13.86 11.26
N PHE A 58 -0.31 -12.98 11.68
CA PHE A 58 -0.12 -11.53 11.61
C PHE A 58 -0.17 -10.96 13.03
N ASN A 59 0.82 -10.18 13.41
CA ASN A 59 0.69 -9.32 14.59
C ASN A 59 -0.37 -8.22 14.32
N LEU A 60 -0.72 -7.44 15.34
CA LEU A 60 -1.78 -6.44 15.23
C LEU A 60 -1.56 -5.42 14.10
N GLU A 61 -0.32 -4.99 13.89
CA GLU A 61 0.02 -4.03 12.84
C GLU A 61 -0.10 -4.68 11.45
N GLN A 62 0.44 -5.89 11.30
CA GLN A 62 0.33 -6.67 10.07
C GLN A 62 -1.12 -7.04 9.74
N ALA A 63 -1.91 -7.42 10.76
CA ALA A 63 -3.32 -7.73 10.57
C ALA A 63 -4.13 -6.52 10.10
N LYS A 64 -3.85 -5.32 10.65
CA LYS A 64 -4.45 -4.06 10.17
C LYS A 64 -4.03 -3.74 8.73
N ALA A 65 -2.74 -3.88 8.42
CA ALA A 65 -2.24 -3.65 7.07
C ALA A 65 -2.87 -4.63 6.05
N PHE A 66 -2.99 -5.90 6.44
CA PHE A 66 -3.63 -6.92 5.61
C PHE A 66 -5.13 -6.65 5.40
N SER A 67 -5.86 -6.27 6.47
CA SER A 67 -7.27 -5.88 6.36
C SER A 67 -7.44 -4.69 5.40
N SER A 68 -6.63 -3.64 5.56
CA SER A 68 -6.65 -2.48 4.65
C SER A 68 -6.34 -2.87 3.20
N SER A 69 -5.45 -3.83 3.00
CA SER A 69 -5.14 -4.36 1.67
C SER A 69 -6.32 -5.10 1.05
N LEU A 70 -7.05 -5.91 1.84
CA LEU A 70 -8.27 -6.60 1.37
C LEU A 70 -9.40 -5.63 1.05
N GLU A 71 -9.52 -4.55 1.82
CA GLU A 71 -10.46 -3.46 1.56
C GLU A 71 -10.08 -2.64 0.32
N GLY A 72 -8.86 -2.83 -0.22
CA GLY A 72 -8.31 -2.04 -1.33
C GLY A 72 -7.96 -0.61 -0.93
N SER A 73 -8.02 -0.29 0.37
CA SER A 73 -7.85 1.08 0.82
C SER A 73 -6.38 1.39 1.15
N ASN A 74 -5.89 2.51 0.64
CA ASN A 74 -4.54 3.01 0.84
C ASN A 74 -4.58 4.47 1.30
N VAL A 75 -3.63 4.87 2.14
CA VAL A 75 -3.44 6.28 2.51
C VAL A 75 -2.36 6.88 1.63
N GLY A 76 -2.71 7.93 0.91
CA GLY A 76 -1.78 8.60 0.01
C GLY A 76 -2.45 9.65 -0.87
N LEU A 77 -1.81 9.97 -1.99
CA LEU A 77 -2.32 10.92 -2.98
C LEU A 77 -3.28 10.27 -4.00
N GLY A 78 -3.30 8.94 -4.06
CA GLY A 78 -4.10 8.19 -5.03
C GLY A 78 -3.49 8.15 -6.42
N ILE A 79 -2.20 7.91 -6.49
CA ILE A 79 -1.44 7.71 -7.73
C ILE A 79 -0.57 6.45 -7.62
N SER A 80 -0.32 5.81 -8.76
CA SER A 80 0.89 4.99 -8.97
C SER A 80 1.93 5.84 -9.66
N PHE A 81 3.21 5.57 -9.42
CA PHE A 81 4.30 6.33 -9.99
C PHE A 81 5.53 5.46 -10.24
N TYR A 82 6.43 5.95 -11.06
CA TYR A 82 7.80 5.48 -11.18
C TYR A 82 8.76 6.68 -11.02
N LEU A 83 10.01 6.40 -10.74
CA LEU A 83 11.04 7.45 -10.66
C LEU A 83 11.69 7.65 -12.04
N ASN A 84 11.81 8.90 -12.47
CA ASN A 84 12.60 9.24 -13.66
C ASN A 84 14.10 9.39 -13.30
N GLU A 85 14.92 9.77 -14.29
CA GLU A 85 16.36 9.98 -14.10
C GLU A 85 16.69 11.07 -13.08
N ASN A 86 15.81 12.04 -12.91
CA ASN A 86 15.92 13.11 -11.92
C ASN A 86 15.36 12.70 -10.54
N LYS A 87 14.98 11.43 -10.36
CA LYS A 87 14.32 10.88 -9.15
C LYS A 87 13.00 11.56 -8.80
N ASN A 88 12.36 12.27 -9.72
CA ASN A 88 11.03 12.79 -9.54
C ASN A 88 9.97 11.70 -9.76
N PHE A 89 8.81 11.86 -9.14
CA PHE A 89 7.72 10.92 -9.23
C PHE A 89 6.88 11.17 -10.48
N VAL A 90 7.04 10.33 -11.49
CA VAL A 90 6.20 10.37 -12.69
C VAL A 90 4.95 9.54 -12.49
N VAL A 91 3.78 10.18 -12.55
CA VAL A 91 2.49 9.53 -12.39
C VAL A 91 2.26 8.52 -13.51
N SER A 92 2.07 7.26 -13.17
CA SER A 92 1.69 6.22 -14.13
C SER A 92 0.18 6.01 -14.17
N ASN A 93 -0.48 6.04 -13.01
CA ASN A 93 -1.94 5.93 -12.91
C ASN A 93 -2.47 6.90 -11.86
N VAL A 94 -3.72 7.34 -12.06
CA VAL A 94 -4.50 8.11 -11.09
C VAL A 94 -5.75 7.31 -10.74
N TYR A 95 -5.88 6.97 -9.45
CA TYR A 95 -7.01 6.19 -8.97
C TYR A 95 -8.26 7.06 -8.83
N ILE A 96 -9.38 6.53 -9.28
CA ILE A 96 -10.66 7.24 -9.27
C ILE A 96 -11.05 7.69 -7.84
N ASN A 97 -11.66 8.86 -7.72
CA ASN A 97 -12.06 9.49 -6.45
C ASN A 97 -10.93 9.88 -5.49
N SER A 98 -9.68 9.61 -5.81
CA SER A 98 -8.53 10.05 -5.01
C SER A 98 -8.41 11.58 -4.98
N THR A 99 -7.53 12.09 -4.10
CA THR A 99 -7.23 13.54 -4.10
C THR A 99 -6.56 13.98 -5.41
N ALA A 100 -5.67 13.16 -5.98
CA ALA A 100 -5.04 13.41 -7.26
C ALA A 100 -6.07 13.51 -8.40
N ASP A 101 -7.02 12.60 -8.43
CA ASP A 101 -8.11 12.59 -9.42
C ASP A 101 -8.99 13.84 -9.32
N LYS A 102 -9.43 14.19 -8.11
CA LYS A 102 -10.26 15.40 -7.84
C LYS A 102 -9.56 16.69 -8.20
N LYS A 103 -8.23 16.71 -8.18
CA LYS A 103 -7.42 17.88 -8.52
C LYS A 103 -6.88 17.84 -9.95
N GLY A 104 -7.26 16.83 -10.73
CA GLY A 104 -6.98 16.76 -12.15
C GLY A 104 -5.55 16.40 -12.51
N LEU A 105 -4.83 15.67 -11.63
CA LEU A 105 -3.57 15.02 -12.01
C LEU A 105 -3.86 13.98 -13.09
N LYS A 106 -2.87 13.77 -13.94
CA LYS A 106 -2.95 12.84 -15.08
C LYS A 106 -1.72 11.95 -15.14
N PRO A 107 -1.80 10.81 -15.81
CA PRO A 107 -0.61 10.07 -16.22
C PRO A 107 0.40 10.97 -16.94
N ASN A 108 1.69 10.74 -16.70
CA ASN A 108 2.85 11.53 -17.14
C ASN A 108 3.05 12.89 -16.46
N ASP A 109 2.23 13.27 -15.48
CA ASP A 109 2.60 14.40 -14.61
C ASP A 109 3.83 14.02 -13.80
N GLU A 110 4.80 14.91 -13.73
CA GLU A 110 6.04 14.72 -12.96
C GLU A 110 5.96 15.55 -11.67
N ILE A 111 5.75 14.90 -10.52
CA ILE A 111 5.72 15.59 -9.23
C ILE A 111 7.15 15.94 -8.82
N ILE A 112 7.42 17.22 -8.66
CA ILE A 112 8.76 17.75 -8.37
C ILE A 112 8.92 18.17 -6.90
N SER A 113 7.85 18.59 -6.23
CA SER A 113 7.90 18.85 -4.78
C SER A 113 6.54 18.71 -4.11
N LEU A 114 6.61 18.42 -2.80
CA LEU A 114 5.50 18.41 -1.85
C LEU A 114 5.84 19.40 -0.73
N ASP A 115 5.14 20.52 -0.65
CA ASP A 115 5.54 21.71 0.11
C ASP A 115 7.00 22.09 -0.23
N ASP A 116 7.89 22.12 0.77
CA ASP A 116 9.32 22.42 0.59
C ASP A 116 10.16 21.16 0.31
N LEU A 117 9.55 19.95 0.35
CA LEU A 117 10.26 18.69 0.15
C LEU A 117 10.36 18.38 -1.35
N LYS A 118 11.56 18.50 -1.91
CA LYS A 118 11.82 18.21 -3.32
C LYS A 118 11.95 16.71 -3.56
N CYS A 119 11.23 16.17 -4.52
CA CYS A 119 11.25 14.75 -4.85
C CYS A 119 12.62 14.28 -5.32
N GLY A 120 13.27 15.00 -6.22
CA GLY A 120 14.58 14.64 -6.77
C GLY A 120 15.75 14.64 -5.77
N GLU A 121 15.58 15.30 -4.63
CA GLU A 121 16.61 15.38 -3.57
C GLU A 121 16.40 14.37 -2.42
N ASN A 122 15.29 13.64 -2.43
CA ASN A 122 14.91 12.71 -1.37
C ASN A 122 14.61 11.32 -1.94
N ASP A 123 14.76 10.28 -1.12
CA ASP A 123 14.35 8.93 -1.49
C ASP A 123 12.83 8.78 -1.44
N SER A 124 12.32 7.77 -2.16
CA SER A 124 10.88 7.51 -2.25
C SER A 124 10.24 7.19 -0.90
N ASP A 125 10.96 6.53 0.00
CA ASP A 125 10.46 6.18 1.33
C ASP A 125 10.23 7.42 2.18
N THR A 126 11.14 8.39 2.12
CA THR A 126 11.01 9.69 2.79
C THR A 126 9.79 10.45 2.27
N ILE A 127 9.60 10.50 0.95
CA ILE A 127 8.45 11.14 0.32
C ILE A 127 7.14 10.45 0.71
N ILE A 128 7.09 9.12 0.68
CA ILE A 128 5.90 8.34 1.06
C ILE A 128 5.57 8.55 2.55
N LYS A 129 6.57 8.52 3.43
CA LYS A 129 6.38 8.81 4.87
C LYS A 129 5.84 10.23 5.09
N TYR A 130 6.37 11.21 4.36
CA TYR A 130 5.87 12.58 4.41
C TYR A 130 4.40 12.66 4.04
N ILE A 131 4.01 12.05 2.92
CA ILE A 131 2.62 11.99 2.45
C ILE A 131 1.72 11.38 3.54
N LYS A 132 2.09 10.23 4.10
CA LYS A 132 1.32 9.53 5.14
C LYS A 132 1.19 10.36 6.42
N ALA A 133 2.25 11.06 6.84
CA ALA A 133 2.25 11.93 8.02
C ALA A 133 1.37 13.17 7.85
N HIS A 134 1.02 13.52 6.61
CA HIS A 134 0.16 14.66 6.28
C HIS A 134 -1.27 14.23 5.90
N GLU A 135 -1.71 13.04 6.30
CA GLU A 135 -3.09 12.61 6.09
C GLU A 135 -4.08 13.66 6.63
N GLY A 136 -5.07 14.00 5.81
CA GLY A 136 -6.08 15.02 6.11
C GLY A 136 -5.60 16.46 6.06
N LYS A 137 -4.32 16.72 5.80
CA LYS A 137 -3.73 18.07 5.69
C LYS A 137 -3.46 18.45 4.26
N SER A 138 -3.59 19.73 3.93
CA SER A 138 -3.29 20.24 2.60
C SER A 138 -1.79 20.27 2.36
N VAL A 139 -1.33 19.63 1.29
CA VAL A 139 0.06 19.56 0.83
C VAL A 139 0.15 20.27 -0.51
N LYS A 140 0.91 21.36 -0.57
CA LYS A 140 1.17 22.09 -1.81
C LYS A 140 2.05 21.24 -2.72
N THR A 141 1.50 20.82 -3.84
CA THR A 141 2.15 19.92 -4.79
C THR A 141 2.50 20.65 -6.06
N LYS A 142 3.78 20.68 -6.41
CA LYS A 142 4.27 21.19 -7.69
C LYS A 142 4.54 20.02 -8.62
N TYR A 143 4.13 20.18 -9.87
CA TYR A 143 4.34 19.16 -10.90
C TYR A 143 4.57 19.78 -12.27
N LEU A 144 5.25 19.05 -13.14
CA LEU A 144 5.41 19.39 -14.55
C LEU A 144 4.39 18.60 -15.38
N ARG A 145 3.79 19.26 -16.35
CA ARG A 145 2.97 18.65 -17.40
C ARG A 145 3.36 19.30 -18.73
N ASP A 146 3.76 18.51 -19.67
CA ASP A 146 4.22 19.00 -21.00
C ASP A 146 5.29 20.10 -20.87
N GLY A 147 6.21 19.93 -19.91
CA GLY A 147 7.32 20.86 -19.65
C GLY A 147 6.92 22.16 -18.93
N LYS A 148 5.66 22.35 -18.56
CA LYS A 148 5.17 23.51 -17.80
C LYS A 148 4.95 23.15 -16.35
N GLU A 149 5.34 24.06 -15.44
CA GLU A 149 5.13 23.90 -14.01
C GLU A 149 3.70 24.31 -13.63
N TYR A 150 3.08 23.47 -12.81
CA TYR A 150 1.77 23.69 -12.22
C TYR A 150 1.87 23.49 -10.70
N THR A 151 0.94 24.10 -9.99
CA THR A 151 0.80 23.95 -8.56
C THR A 151 -0.65 23.63 -8.21
N THR A 152 -0.83 22.63 -7.35
CA THR A 152 -2.14 22.31 -6.77
C THR A 152 -1.98 21.94 -5.30
N ASN A 153 -3.08 21.91 -4.56
CA ASN A 153 -3.10 21.43 -3.18
C ASN A 153 -3.76 20.05 -3.13
N LEU A 154 -3.00 19.04 -2.75
CA LEU A 154 -3.48 17.68 -2.53
C LEU A 154 -3.71 17.48 -1.03
N ILE A 155 -4.71 16.68 -0.68
CA ILE A 155 -4.97 16.29 0.70
C ILE A 155 -4.79 14.77 0.74
N PRO A 156 -3.64 14.25 1.25
CA PRO A 156 -3.48 12.82 1.43
C PRO A 156 -4.62 12.24 2.26
N GLY A 157 -5.10 11.10 1.86
CA GLY A 157 -6.19 10.42 2.55
C GLY A 157 -6.40 9.03 2.02
N THR A 158 -7.40 8.36 2.54
CA THR A 158 -7.76 7.01 2.12
C THR A 158 -8.36 7.02 0.71
N PHE A 159 -7.90 6.13 -0.14
CA PHE A 159 -8.44 5.89 -1.49
C PHE A 159 -8.42 4.41 -1.81
N ASP A 160 -9.33 3.98 -2.70
CA ASP A 160 -9.32 2.63 -3.24
C ASP A 160 -8.36 2.57 -4.44
N SER A 161 -7.43 1.64 -4.42
CA SER A 161 -6.38 1.49 -5.44
C SER A 161 -6.73 0.45 -6.51
N THR A 162 -8.00 0.08 -6.65
CA THR A 162 -8.41 -1.01 -7.52
C THR A 162 -8.91 -0.55 -8.89
N VAL A 163 -9.40 0.69 -9.01
CA VAL A 163 -9.99 1.20 -10.26
C VAL A 163 -9.27 2.44 -10.78
N VAL A 164 -8.82 2.36 -12.02
CA VAL A 164 -8.28 3.50 -12.79
C VAL A 164 -9.19 3.74 -13.99
N CYS A 165 -9.43 5.01 -14.34
CA CYS A 165 -10.22 5.40 -15.50
C CYS A 165 -9.44 6.38 -16.38
N ASN A 166 -9.06 5.95 -17.56
CA ASN A 166 -8.35 6.74 -18.56
C ASN A 166 -9.26 7.05 -19.74
N ILE A 167 -9.13 8.26 -20.28
CA ILE A 167 -9.84 8.70 -21.48
C ILE A 167 -8.79 8.99 -22.57
N TYR A 168 -8.92 8.29 -23.68
CA TYR A 168 -8.09 8.45 -24.87
C TYR A 168 -8.93 8.95 -26.04
N GLU A 169 -8.27 9.35 -27.10
CA GLU A 169 -8.97 9.70 -28.33
C GLU A 169 -9.71 8.49 -28.91
N GLY A 170 -11.04 8.56 -28.88
CA GLY A 170 -11.93 7.55 -29.44
C GLY A 170 -12.27 6.34 -28.55
N TYR A 171 -11.66 6.18 -27.37
CA TYR A 171 -12.00 5.12 -26.41
C TYR A 171 -11.68 5.48 -24.98
N GLY A 172 -12.31 4.79 -24.03
CA GLY A 172 -11.99 4.82 -22.62
C GLY A 172 -11.38 3.51 -22.17
N GLU A 173 -10.54 3.56 -21.15
CA GLU A 173 -9.97 2.39 -20.51
C GLU A 173 -10.33 2.40 -19.03
N ILE A 174 -10.79 1.26 -18.55
CA ILE A 174 -10.93 1.00 -17.10
C ILE A 174 -10.00 -0.14 -16.75
N ILE A 175 -9.05 0.12 -15.84
CA ILE A 175 -8.18 -0.90 -15.29
C ILE A 175 -8.78 -1.31 -13.95
N LEU A 176 -9.07 -2.60 -13.77
CA LEU A 176 -9.51 -3.19 -12.52
C LEU A 176 -8.45 -4.19 -12.06
N SER A 177 -7.62 -3.77 -11.13
CA SER A 177 -6.44 -4.54 -10.67
C SER A 177 -6.76 -5.59 -9.62
N SER A 178 -7.89 -5.46 -8.92
CA SER A 178 -8.41 -6.46 -7.98
C SER A 178 -9.87 -6.16 -7.65
N PHE A 179 -10.56 -7.11 -7.03
CA PHE A 179 -11.91 -6.91 -6.51
C PHE A 179 -11.84 -6.59 -5.02
N SER A 180 -12.20 -5.36 -4.64
CA SER A 180 -12.40 -4.90 -3.27
C SER A 180 -13.88 -4.65 -3.00
N GLU A 181 -14.21 -4.34 -1.75
CA GLU A 181 -15.56 -3.96 -1.36
C GLU A 181 -16.10 -2.76 -2.19
N ASN A 182 -15.22 -1.82 -2.54
CA ASN A 182 -15.60 -0.60 -3.24
C ASN A 182 -15.46 -0.67 -4.77
N SER A 183 -14.81 -1.71 -5.31
CA SER A 183 -14.53 -1.83 -6.76
C SER A 183 -15.76 -1.64 -7.64
N GLY A 184 -16.89 -2.24 -7.27
CA GLY A 184 -18.13 -2.11 -8.03
C GLY A 184 -18.66 -0.68 -8.09
N LYS A 185 -18.58 0.04 -6.98
CA LYS A 185 -18.99 1.46 -6.88
C LYS A 185 -18.07 2.35 -7.72
N ASP A 186 -16.77 2.14 -7.62
CA ASP A 186 -15.80 2.97 -8.34
C ASP A 186 -15.75 2.63 -9.83
N PHE A 187 -15.98 1.37 -10.20
CA PHE A 187 -16.19 0.97 -11.58
C PHE A 187 -17.43 1.66 -12.18
N SER A 188 -18.53 1.73 -11.45
CA SER A 188 -19.75 2.43 -11.90
C SER A 188 -19.48 3.94 -12.13
N LYS A 189 -18.70 4.58 -11.26
CA LYS A 189 -18.30 5.98 -11.46
C LYS A 189 -17.38 6.15 -12.68
N ALA A 190 -16.48 5.20 -12.90
CA ALA A 190 -15.62 5.20 -14.09
C ALA A 190 -16.46 5.12 -15.37
N LEU A 191 -17.46 4.23 -15.41
CA LEU A 191 -18.39 4.13 -16.54
C LEU A 191 -19.16 5.42 -16.78
N THR A 192 -19.71 6.03 -15.70
CA THR A 192 -20.41 7.32 -15.79
C THR A 192 -19.49 8.41 -16.36
N ARG A 193 -18.25 8.50 -15.89
CA ARG A 193 -17.25 9.45 -16.42
C ARG A 193 -16.99 9.27 -17.91
N LEU A 194 -16.89 8.03 -18.39
CA LEU A 194 -16.71 7.75 -19.81
C LEU A 194 -17.94 8.14 -20.64
N GLN A 195 -19.13 7.86 -20.10
CA GLN A 195 -20.41 8.24 -20.74
C GLN A 195 -20.56 9.77 -20.83
N ASP A 196 -20.27 10.50 -19.74
CA ASP A 196 -20.33 11.96 -19.70
C ASP A 196 -19.31 12.61 -20.67
N ALA A 197 -18.18 11.94 -20.89
CA ALA A 197 -17.16 12.33 -21.88
C ALA A 197 -17.54 11.94 -23.32
N GLY A 198 -18.72 11.32 -23.54
CA GLY A 198 -19.18 10.91 -24.86
C GLY A 198 -18.45 9.70 -25.44
N ILE A 199 -17.70 8.97 -24.61
CA ILE A 199 -16.94 7.76 -25.03
C ILE A 199 -17.92 6.62 -25.29
N LYS A 200 -17.74 5.98 -26.46
CA LYS A 200 -18.60 4.86 -26.91
C LYS A 200 -17.87 3.52 -26.99
N LYS A 201 -16.55 3.51 -26.79
CA LYS A 201 -15.74 2.29 -26.83
C LYS A 201 -15.00 2.15 -25.52
N LEU A 202 -15.10 1.00 -24.87
CA LEU A 202 -14.46 0.67 -23.60
C LEU A 202 -13.44 -0.44 -23.82
N VAL A 203 -12.25 -0.25 -23.29
CA VAL A 203 -11.26 -1.29 -23.00
C VAL A 203 -11.33 -1.57 -21.50
N LEU A 204 -11.60 -2.80 -21.13
CA LEU A 204 -11.54 -3.27 -19.75
C LEU A 204 -10.25 -4.08 -19.58
N ASP A 205 -9.32 -3.55 -18.78
CA ASP A 205 -8.05 -4.22 -18.46
C ASP A 205 -8.17 -4.94 -17.12
N LEU A 206 -8.10 -6.28 -17.19
CA LEU A 206 -8.13 -7.19 -16.05
C LEU A 206 -6.79 -7.91 -15.83
N ARG A 207 -5.74 -7.47 -16.50
CA ARG A 207 -4.41 -8.08 -16.34
C ARG A 207 -3.91 -7.87 -14.91
N ASN A 208 -3.35 -8.94 -14.32
CA ASN A 208 -2.87 -8.96 -12.94
C ASN A 208 -3.98 -8.74 -11.87
N ASN A 209 -5.23 -9.04 -12.25
CA ASN A 209 -6.34 -9.04 -11.29
C ASN A 209 -6.36 -10.35 -10.48
#